data_df6859aaedbebba7467a4b4a34d17334
#
_entry.id   df6859aaedbebba7467a4b4a34d17334
#
_cell.length_a   1.000
_cell.length_b   1.000
_cell.length_c   1.000
_cell.angle_alpha   90.00
_cell.angle_beta   90.00
_cell.angle_gamma   90.00
#
_symmetry.space_group_name_H-M   'P 1'
#
loop_
_entity.id
_entity.type
_entity.pdbx_description
1 polymer ?
#
loop_
_entity_poly.entity_id
_entity_poly.type
_entity_poly.pdbx_seq_one_letter_code
_entity_poly.pdbx_strand_id
1 'polypeptide(L)'
;LSKGVIGMYDNMQVIKVPAPRWPANVNFMIVHKNAATAPVKMSETKLHKDPPGISGSLLEGREYYDCFVFAPRAAGVYTDVNTADGGVVCAKPVISRTGDITCGTSGAKIYYTTDGTDPRYSTTAVQGAKAATATGTTVKAYAHLDGAFDSAVCEKTF
;
A
#
# COMPACT_ATOMS: atom_id res chain seq x y z
N LEU A 1 -10.81 -25.44 -5.56
CA LEU A 1 -10.13 -24.13 -5.58
C LEU A 1 -11.04 -23.13 -4.85
N SER A 2 -10.63 -22.69 -3.67
CA SER A 2 -11.45 -21.81 -2.84
C SER A 2 -11.18 -20.33 -3.17
N LYS A 3 -12.25 -19.51 -3.19
CA LYS A 3 -12.19 -18.06 -3.15
C LYS A 3 -11.40 -17.36 -4.26
N GLY A 4 -11.65 -17.69 -5.53
CA GLY A 4 -11.05 -16.99 -6.67
C GLY A 4 -9.62 -17.43 -7.03
N VAL A 5 -9.10 -18.46 -6.39
CA VAL A 5 -7.82 -19.07 -6.79
C VAL A 5 -7.99 -19.75 -8.14
N ILE A 6 -7.22 -19.35 -9.14
CA ILE A 6 -7.26 -19.89 -10.50
C ILE A 6 -6.10 -20.83 -10.81
N GLY A 7 -5.06 -20.81 -9.99
CA GLY A 7 -3.88 -21.64 -10.17
C GLY A 7 -2.80 -21.40 -9.11
N MET A 8 -1.67 -22.04 -9.31
CA MET A 8 -0.45 -21.84 -8.52
C MET A 8 0.73 -21.58 -9.46
N TYR A 9 1.61 -20.68 -9.10
CA TYR A 9 2.85 -20.39 -9.77
C TYR A 9 3.96 -20.31 -8.73
N ASP A 10 5.00 -21.11 -8.86
CA ASP A 10 6.16 -21.14 -7.96
C ASP A 10 5.77 -21.05 -6.46
N ASN A 11 4.90 -21.97 -6.02
CA ASN A 11 4.37 -22.04 -4.65
C ASN A 11 3.50 -20.83 -4.21
N MET A 12 3.18 -19.90 -5.11
CA MET A 12 2.26 -18.78 -4.88
C MET A 12 0.87 -19.10 -5.44
N GLN A 13 -0.16 -18.74 -4.69
CA GLN A 13 -1.54 -18.82 -5.19
C GLN A 13 -1.82 -17.66 -6.15
N VAL A 14 -2.30 -17.98 -7.34
CA VAL A 14 -2.77 -16.98 -8.31
C VAL A 14 -4.27 -16.76 -8.11
N ILE A 15 -4.64 -15.55 -7.73
CA ILE A 15 -6.02 -15.16 -7.43
C ILE A 15 -6.49 -14.15 -8.48
N LYS A 16 -7.63 -14.45 -9.12
CA LYS A 16 -8.29 -13.50 -10.02
C LYS A 16 -9.22 -12.60 -9.22
N VAL A 17 -8.94 -11.30 -9.26
CA VAL A 17 -9.77 -10.27 -8.65
C VAL A 17 -10.66 -9.63 -9.72
N PRO A 18 -11.97 -9.46 -9.48
CA PRO A 18 -12.86 -8.75 -10.41
C PRO A 18 -12.44 -7.30 -10.65
N ALA A 19 -12.55 -6.82 -11.89
CA ALA A 19 -12.14 -5.47 -12.29
C ALA A 19 -12.69 -4.33 -11.39
N PRO A 20 -13.95 -4.35 -10.92
CA PRO A 20 -14.46 -3.29 -10.03
C PRO A 20 -13.77 -3.22 -8.65
N ARG A 21 -13.04 -4.26 -8.26
CA ARG A 21 -12.30 -4.34 -6.99
C ARG A 21 -10.78 -4.18 -7.20
N TRP A 22 -10.36 -4.02 -8.45
CA TRP A 22 -8.95 -3.89 -8.79
C TRP A 22 -8.55 -2.42 -8.84
N PRO A 23 -7.42 -2.03 -8.27
CA PRO A 23 -6.93 -0.65 -8.37
C PRO A 23 -6.70 -0.25 -9.83
N ALA A 24 -7.03 0.99 -10.18
CA ALA A 24 -6.74 1.52 -11.51
C ALA A 24 -5.23 1.50 -11.78
N ASN A 25 -4.87 1.26 -13.04
CA ASN A 25 -3.47 1.28 -13.51
C ASN A 25 -2.54 0.27 -12.80
N VAL A 26 -3.07 -0.85 -12.33
CA VAL A 26 -2.28 -1.94 -11.76
C VAL A 26 -2.46 -3.19 -12.60
N ASN A 27 -1.35 -3.78 -13.09
CA ASN A 27 -1.38 -5.03 -13.84
C ASN A 27 -1.53 -6.23 -12.91
N PHE A 28 -0.68 -6.32 -11.89
CA PHE A 28 -0.74 -7.37 -10.86
C PHE A 28 -0.12 -6.92 -9.55
N MET A 29 -0.42 -7.66 -8.50
CA MET A 29 0.18 -7.48 -7.17
C MET A 29 0.69 -8.80 -6.63
N ILE A 30 1.85 -8.79 -6.00
CA ILE A 30 2.38 -9.92 -5.23
C ILE A 30 2.36 -9.52 -3.77
N VAL A 31 1.66 -10.29 -2.95
CA VAL A 31 1.49 -9.99 -1.52
C VAL A 31 1.97 -11.18 -0.68
N HIS A 32 2.95 -10.94 0.18
CA HIS A 32 3.35 -11.93 1.15
C HIS A 32 2.27 -12.09 2.23
N LYS A 33 1.93 -13.33 2.59
CA LYS A 33 0.82 -13.66 3.52
C LYS A 33 0.86 -12.93 4.87
N ASN A 34 2.05 -12.52 5.33
CA ASN A 34 2.24 -11.84 6.60
C ASN A 34 2.35 -10.31 6.45
N ALA A 35 2.23 -9.76 5.24
CA ALA A 35 2.33 -8.31 5.00
C ALA A 35 1.03 -7.59 5.35
N ALA A 36 -0.11 -8.26 5.21
CA ALA A 36 -1.43 -7.70 5.48
C ALA A 36 -2.27 -8.65 6.35
N THR A 37 -3.26 -8.10 7.02
CA THR A 37 -4.27 -8.84 7.78
C THR A 37 -5.64 -8.25 7.54
N ALA A 38 -6.68 -9.09 7.59
CA ALA A 38 -8.07 -8.68 7.50
C ALA A 38 -8.86 -9.25 8.70
N PRO A 39 -8.74 -8.62 9.89
CA PRO A 39 -9.47 -9.08 11.06
C PRO A 39 -10.97 -8.86 10.87
N VAL A 40 -11.77 -9.87 11.19
CA VAL A 40 -13.22 -9.77 11.28
C VAL A 40 -13.58 -9.45 12.72
N LYS A 41 -14.21 -8.30 12.96
CA LYS A 41 -14.64 -7.87 14.28
C LYS A 41 -15.99 -8.48 14.66
N MET A 42 -16.88 -8.61 13.69
CA MET A 42 -18.23 -9.14 13.89
C MET A 42 -18.69 -9.84 12.62
N SER A 43 -19.21 -11.05 12.77
CA SER A 43 -19.94 -11.76 11.73
C SER A 43 -21.20 -12.34 12.36
N GLU A 44 -22.36 -11.88 11.94
CA GLU A 44 -23.66 -12.25 12.51
C GLU A 44 -24.63 -12.58 11.37
N THR A 45 -25.35 -13.67 11.53
CA THR A 45 -26.43 -14.05 10.60
C THR A 45 -27.69 -14.32 11.41
N LYS A 46 -28.78 -13.66 11.07
CA LYS A 46 -30.12 -13.83 11.71
C LYS A 46 -31.12 -14.31 10.69
N LEU A 47 -31.91 -15.29 11.08
CA LEU A 47 -33.05 -15.75 10.34
C LEU A 47 -34.34 -15.31 11.05
N HIS A 48 -35.08 -14.43 10.42
CA HIS A 48 -36.43 -14.01 10.86
C HIS A 48 -37.47 -14.86 10.14
N LYS A 49 -38.28 -15.61 10.90
CA LYS A 49 -39.40 -16.36 10.36
C LYS A 49 -40.66 -15.46 10.38
N ASP A 50 -41.33 -15.36 9.24
CA ASP A 50 -42.57 -14.60 9.05
C ASP A 50 -42.54 -13.17 9.63
N PRO A 51 -41.54 -12.33 9.27
CA PRO A 51 -41.48 -10.97 9.76
C PRO A 51 -42.66 -10.14 9.18
N PRO A 52 -43.13 -9.11 9.92
CA PRO A 52 -44.23 -8.26 9.45
C PRO A 52 -43.99 -7.69 8.05
N GLY A 53 -44.95 -7.88 7.12
CA GLY A 53 -44.90 -7.35 5.76
C GLY A 53 -44.16 -8.23 4.74
N ILE A 54 -43.61 -9.38 5.13
CA ILE A 54 -42.98 -10.34 4.23
C ILE A 54 -43.63 -11.71 4.42
N SER A 55 -44.06 -12.33 3.32
CA SER A 55 -44.50 -13.71 3.32
C SER A 55 -43.29 -14.63 3.12
N GLY A 56 -42.91 -15.32 4.19
CA GLY A 56 -41.74 -16.21 4.20
C GLY A 56 -40.67 -15.83 5.23
N SER A 57 -39.45 -16.25 5.02
CA SER A 57 -38.34 -15.98 5.94
C SER A 57 -37.36 -14.93 5.41
N LEU A 58 -36.93 -14.02 6.26
CA LEU A 58 -35.91 -13.02 5.95
C LEU A 58 -34.56 -13.43 6.55
N LEU A 59 -33.52 -13.53 5.72
CA LEU A 59 -32.14 -13.72 6.15
C LEU A 59 -31.44 -12.39 6.22
N GLU A 60 -30.99 -11.98 7.40
CA GLU A 60 -30.16 -10.80 7.64
C GLU A 60 -28.72 -11.23 7.92
N GLY A 61 -27.76 -10.73 7.15
CA GLY A 61 -26.33 -10.94 7.36
C GLY A 61 -25.62 -9.62 7.66
N ARG A 62 -24.79 -9.61 8.68
CA ARG A 62 -23.93 -8.46 9.01
C ARG A 62 -22.50 -8.93 9.24
N GLU A 63 -21.57 -8.33 8.51
CA GLU A 63 -20.13 -8.57 8.68
C GLU A 63 -19.41 -7.23 8.82
N TYR A 64 -18.56 -7.11 9.84
CA TYR A 64 -17.74 -5.94 10.08
C TYR A 64 -16.28 -6.36 10.14
N TYR A 65 -15.51 -5.94 9.14
CA TYR A 65 -14.10 -6.25 8.98
C TYR A 65 -13.34 -5.03 8.46
N ASP A 66 -12.03 -5.07 8.59
CA ASP A 66 -11.13 -4.07 8.01
C ASP A 66 -9.87 -4.75 7.48
N CYS A 67 -9.06 -4.02 6.71
CA CYS A 67 -7.84 -4.51 6.10
C CYS A 67 -6.68 -3.59 6.49
N PHE A 68 -5.59 -4.18 6.99
CA PHE A 68 -4.41 -3.43 7.40
C PHE A 68 -3.15 -4.02 6.77
N VAL A 69 -2.27 -3.15 6.29
CA VAL A 69 -0.89 -3.51 5.92
C VAL A 69 0.01 -3.15 7.10
N PHE A 70 0.83 -4.11 7.54
CA PHE A 70 1.79 -3.86 8.61
C PHE A 70 2.95 -3.02 8.07
N ALA A 71 3.14 -1.80 8.59
CA ALA A 71 4.19 -0.88 8.15
C ALA A 71 5.60 -1.52 8.07
N PRO A 72 6.08 -2.28 9.08
CA PRO A 72 7.39 -2.94 9.00
C PRO A 72 7.48 -4.05 7.94
N ARG A 73 6.34 -4.53 7.42
CA ARG A 73 6.24 -5.62 6.43
C ARG A 73 5.70 -5.15 5.09
N ALA A 74 5.55 -3.85 4.90
CA ALA A 74 5.02 -3.28 3.66
C ALA A 74 5.89 -3.60 2.43
N ALA A 75 7.20 -3.85 2.62
CA ALA A 75 8.08 -4.37 1.58
C ALA A 75 7.68 -5.77 1.05
N GLY A 76 6.81 -6.48 1.76
CA GLY A 76 6.20 -7.74 1.30
C GLY A 76 5.01 -7.55 0.35
N VAL A 77 4.70 -6.33 -0.06
CA VAL A 77 3.70 -6.01 -1.08
C VAL A 77 4.41 -5.40 -2.28
N TYR A 78 4.34 -6.08 -3.41
CA TYR A 78 4.83 -5.58 -4.69
C TYR A 78 3.64 -5.28 -5.60
N THR A 79 3.66 -4.14 -6.24
CA THR A 79 2.62 -3.69 -7.19
C THR A 79 3.28 -3.35 -8.52
N ASP A 80 2.83 -3.98 -9.59
CA ASP A 80 3.23 -3.64 -10.95
C ASP A 80 2.26 -2.62 -11.53
N VAL A 81 2.77 -1.43 -11.84
CA VAL A 81 1.97 -0.29 -12.33
C VAL A 81 1.95 -0.27 -13.84
N ASN A 82 0.75 -0.20 -14.40
CA ASN A 82 0.56 -0.06 -15.85
C ASN A 82 0.83 1.38 -16.30
N THR A 83 2.07 1.67 -16.64
CA THR A 83 2.48 2.99 -17.14
C THR A 83 2.04 3.24 -18.58
N ALA A 84 1.74 2.20 -19.35
CA ALA A 84 1.26 2.32 -20.73
C ALA A 84 -0.17 2.90 -20.80
N ASP A 85 -1.01 2.59 -19.82
CA ASP A 85 -2.39 3.08 -19.73
C ASP A 85 -2.53 4.30 -18.78
N GLY A 86 -1.44 5.04 -18.54
CA GLY A 86 -1.45 6.30 -17.81
C GLY A 86 -1.19 6.19 -16.31
N GLY A 87 -0.75 5.03 -15.81
CA GLY A 87 -0.25 4.92 -14.44
C GLY A 87 1.03 5.75 -14.29
N VAL A 88 1.07 6.63 -13.28
CA VAL A 88 2.24 7.46 -12.98
C VAL A 88 2.90 6.96 -11.72
N VAL A 89 4.21 6.72 -11.78
CA VAL A 89 5.05 6.40 -10.61
C VAL A 89 6.02 7.55 -10.39
N CYS A 90 6.07 8.07 -9.18
CA CYS A 90 7.03 9.13 -8.85
C CYS A 90 8.47 8.67 -9.04
N ALA A 91 9.30 9.51 -9.62
CA ALA A 91 10.72 9.25 -9.75
C ALA A 91 11.38 9.13 -8.38
N LYS A 92 12.30 8.17 -8.23
CA LYS A 92 13.06 7.98 -7.00
C LYS A 92 13.87 9.25 -6.68
N PRO A 93 13.77 9.83 -5.49
CA PRO A 93 14.55 11.01 -5.10
C PRO A 93 16.04 10.72 -5.08
N VAL A 94 16.82 11.77 -5.27
CA VAL A 94 18.29 11.75 -5.17
C VAL A 94 18.72 12.65 -4.03
N ILE A 95 19.54 12.11 -3.11
CA ILE A 95 20.10 12.83 -1.98
C ILE A 95 21.54 13.26 -2.32
N SER A 96 21.81 14.57 -2.36
CA SER A 96 23.13 15.13 -2.61
C SER A 96 24.10 14.91 -1.43
N ARG A 97 25.36 15.27 -1.58
CA ARG A 97 26.34 15.26 -0.46
C ARG A 97 26.05 16.37 0.56
N THR A 98 25.35 17.42 0.14
CA THR A 98 24.96 18.57 0.97
C THR A 98 23.62 18.39 1.65
N GLY A 99 22.99 17.21 1.51
CA GLY A 99 21.68 16.89 2.10
C GLY A 99 20.51 17.41 1.30
N ASP A 100 20.72 18.03 0.13
CA ASP A 100 19.61 18.46 -0.73
C ASP A 100 18.98 17.24 -1.38
N ILE A 101 17.63 17.17 -1.38
CA ILE A 101 16.85 16.06 -1.90
C ILE A 101 16.07 16.56 -3.10
N THR A 102 16.30 15.97 -4.24
CA THR A 102 15.63 16.34 -5.50
C THR A 102 14.85 15.17 -6.08
N CYS A 103 13.74 15.45 -6.76
CA CYS A 103 12.92 14.46 -7.45
C CYS A 103 12.67 14.91 -8.90
N GLY A 104 12.73 13.96 -9.84
CA GLY A 104 12.47 14.23 -11.25
C GLY A 104 10.98 14.39 -11.60
N THR A 105 10.06 14.01 -10.70
CA THR A 105 8.62 14.19 -10.91
C THR A 105 8.21 15.61 -10.49
N SER A 106 7.71 16.39 -11.44
CA SER A 106 7.24 17.75 -11.18
C SER A 106 6.03 17.73 -10.23
N GLY A 107 6.04 18.62 -9.23
CA GLY A 107 4.96 18.75 -8.25
C GLY A 107 4.96 17.68 -7.14
N ALA A 108 5.86 16.72 -7.16
CA ALA A 108 5.95 15.71 -6.11
C ALA A 108 6.44 16.31 -4.79
N LYS A 109 5.77 15.94 -3.70
CA LYS A 109 6.17 16.24 -2.32
C LYS A 109 7.22 15.22 -1.88
N ILE A 110 8.31 15.69 -1.29
CA ILE A 110 9.38 14.83 -0.78
C ILE A 110 9.20 14.70 0.73
N TYR A 111 9.23 13.46 1.22
CA TYR A 111 9.22 13.13 2.65
C TYR A 111 10.50 12.38 2.98
N TYR A 112 11.11 12.71 4.11
CA TYR A 112 12.35 12.08 4.53
C TYR A 112 12.41 11.86 6.05
N THR A 113 13.25 10.93 6.46
CA THR A 113 13.65 10.67 7.86
C THR A 113 15.16 10.76 7.99
N THR A 114 15.65 11.06 9.19
CA THR A 114 17.08 11.13 9.51
C THR A 114 17.53 10.06 10.52
N ASP A 115 16.61 9.22 10.92
CA ASP A 115 16.80 8.13 11.90
C ASP A 115 16.92 6.74 11.25
N GLY A 116 16.99 6.69 9.92
CA GLY A 116 17.08 5.45 9.15
C GLY A 116 15.77 4.65 9.05
N THR A 117 14.66 5.16 9.60
CA THR A 117 13.33 4.54 9.43
C THR A 117 12.78 4.79 8.03
N ASP A 118 11.82 3.97 7.59
CA ASP A 118 11.15 4.18 6.29
C ASP A 118 10.18 5.35 6.38
N PRO A 119 10.40 6.45 5.62
CA PRO A 119 9.59 7.67 5.72
C PRO A 119 8.14 7.49 5.30
N ARG A 120 7.78 6.41 4.59
CA ARG A 120 6.38 6.13 4.21
C ARG A 120 5.52 5.72 5.40
N TYR A 121 6.13 5.21 6.47
CA TYR A 121 5.44 4.62 7.62
C TYR A 121 5.90 5.19 8.96
N SER A 122 6.89 6.08 8.94
CA SER A 122 7.46 6.66 10.15
C SER A 122 6.67 7.89 10.60
N THR A 123 6.48 8.02 11.91
CA THR A 123 5.94 9.23 12.55
C THR A 123 6.94 10.38 12.59
N THR A 124 8.23 10.08 12.37
CA THR A 124 9.33 11.07 12.33
C THR A 124 9.55 11.64 10.94
N ALA A 125 8.76 11.21 9.94
CA ALA A 125 8.88 11.69 8.57
C ALA A 125 8.54 13.19 8.47
N VAL A 126 9.44 13.95 7.85
CA VAL A 126 9.30 15.38 7.61
C VAL A 126 9.18 15.65 6.12
N GLN A 127 8.27 16.53 5.74
CA GLN A 127 8.18 17.03 4.37
C GLN A 127 9.24 18.12 4.15
N GLY A 128 10.09 17.93 3.13
CA GLY A 128 11.10 18.92 2.78
C GLY A 128 12.08 18.43 1.73
N ALA A 129 12.88 19.34 1.22
CA ALA A 129 13.88 19.09 0.18
C ALA A 129 15.31 19.15 0.72
N LYS A 130 15.51 19.20 2.03
CA LYS A 130 16.85 19.27 2.65
C LYS A 130 16.89 18.57 4.00
N ALA A 131 17.78 17.60 4.12
CA ALA A 131 18.04 16.86 5.35
C ALA A 131 19.32 17.33 6.04
N ALA A 132 19.42 17.09 7.35
CA ALA A 132 20.66 17.28 8.11
C ALA A 132 21.72 16.27 7.67
N THR A 133 23.00 16.70 7.59
CA THR A 133 24.13 15.91 7.10
C THR A 133 25.17 15.64 8.19
N ALA A 134 24.74 15.47 9.43
CA ALA A 134 25.67 15.09 10.50
C ALA A 134 26.27 13.70 10.23
N THR A 135 27.54 13.53 10.54
CA THR A 135 28.25 12.24 10.38
C THR A 135 27.53 11.13 11.15
N GLY A 136 27.31 10.01 10.49
CA GLY A 136 26.57 8.86 11.05
C GLY A 136 25.05 8.95 10.86
N THR A 137 24.52 10.03 10.27
CA THR A 137 23.09 10.14 9.99
C THR A 137 22.71 9.35 8.73
N THR A 138 21.73 8.46 8.85
CA THR A 138 21.14 7.76 7.70
C THR A 138 19.84 8.44 7.29
N VAL A 139 19.86 9.05 6.13
CA VAL A 139 18.70 9.73 5.54
C VAL A 139 18.01 8.80 4.57
N LYS A 140 16.70 8.60 4.75
CA LYS A 140 15.83 7.93 3.77
C LYS A 140 14.78 8.90 3.27
N ALA A 141 14.49 8.88 1.97
CA ALA A 141 13.48 9.75 1.39
C ALA A 141 12.69 9.06 0.29
N TYR A 142 11.43 9.50 0.11
CA TYR A 142 10.58 9.13 -1.00
C TYR A 142 9.80 10.33 -1.52
N ALA A 143 9.25 10.21 -2.72
CA ALA A 143 8.42 11.23 -3.34
C ALA A 143 6.98 10.73 -3.45
N HIS A 144 6.04 11.61 -3.14
CA HIS A 144 4.60 11.40 -3.22
C HIS A 144 3.95 12.46 -4.10
N LEU A 145 3.02 12.07 -4.94
CA LEU A 145 2.18 12.96 -5.74
C LEU A 145 0.76 12.43 -5.73
N ASP A 146 -0.20 13.31 -5.43
CA ASP A 146 -1.62 12.97 -5.45
C ASP A 146 -2.04 12.43 -6.84
N GLY A 147 -2.64 11.26 -6.87
CA GLY A 147 -3.03 10.59 -8.12
C GLY A 147 -1.92 9.77 -8.80
N ALA A 148 -0.73 9.70 -8.22
CA ALA A 148 0.37 8.86 -8.67
C ALA A 148 0.77 7.82 -7.61
N PHE A 149 1.53 6.81 -8.02
CA PHE A 149 2.14 5.84 -7.09
C PHE A 149 3.41 6.43 -6.49
N ASP A 150 3.63 6.17 -5.22
CA ASP A 150 4.82 6.63 -4.50
C ASP A 150 6.10 6.08 -5.13
N SER A 151 7.18 6.85 -5.00
CA SER A 151 8.48 6.42 -5.46
C SER A 151 9.08 5.30 -4.58
N ALA A 152 10.07 4.60 -5.12
CA ALA A 152 10.97 3.81 -4.28
C ALA A 152 11.73 4.73 -3.29
N VAL A 153 12.02 4.20 -2.11
CA VAL A 153 12.81 4.90 -1.10
C VAL A 153 14.28 4.98 -1.54
N CYS A 154 14.87 6.16 -1.45
CA CYS A 154 16.31 6.33 -1.54
C CYS A 154 16.92 6.39 -0.13
N GLU A 155 18.18 5.98 0.00
CA GLU A 155 18.90 5.97 1.26
C GLU A 155 20.30 6.52 1.06
N LYS A 156 20.78 7.31 2.04
CA LYS A 156 22.15 7.80 2.09
C LYS A 156 22.61 7.98 3.53
N THR A 157 23.81 7.50 3.82
CA THR A 157 24.51 7.73 5.10
C THR A 157 25.61 8.77 4.90
N PHE A 158 25.72 9.69 5.83
CA PHE A 158 26.69 10.80 5.86
C PHE A 158 27.81 10.55 6.84
#